data_09e40d8b02dec00444561dc0ef20140a
#
_entry.id   09e40d8b02dec00444561dc0ef20140a
#
_cell.length_a   1.000
_cell.length_b   1.000
_cell.length_c   1.000
_cell.angle_alpha   90.00
_cell.angle_beta   90.00
_cell.angle_gamma   90.00
#
_symmetry.space_group_name_H-M   'P 1'
#
loop_
_entity.id
_entity.type
_entity.pdbx_description
1 polymer ?
#
loop_
_entity_poly.entity_id
_entity_poly.type
_entity_poly.pdbx_seq_one_letter_code
_entity_poly.pdbx_strand_id
1 'polypeptide(L)'
;MEIQLVRESSGENDKKGDRWVDLYVGADGSARLSRHDLRPSLKESSDDEDSEYHVNVPVAAVPKLVFVLLREKYLGRSDAVQEFREFCEKEGIELWW
;
A
#
# COMPACT_ATOMS: atom_id res chain seq x y z
N MET A 1 -3.45 -2.52 -11.23
CA MET A 1 -3.84 -3.31 -10.03
C MET A 1 -4.01 -2.38 -8.86
N GLU A 2 -5.04 -2.58 -8.11
CA GLU A 2 -5.36 -1.70 -7.00
C GLU A 2 -6.02 -2.50 -5.89
N ILE A 3 -5.68 -2.19 -4.64
CA ILE A 3 -6.30 -2.80 -3.49
C ILE A 3 -6.30 -1.83 -2.32
N GLN A 4 -7.37 -1.85 -1.53
CA GLN A 4 -7.40 -1.13 -0.27
C GLN A 4 -6.74 -1.99 0.81
N LEU A 5 -5.67 -1.46 1.40
CA LEU A 5 -4.92 -2.19 2.42
C LEU A 5 -5.51 -2.03 3.80
N VAL A 6 -6.01 -0.85 4.11
CA VAL A 6 -6.53 -0.52 5.43
C VAL A 6 -7.70 0.44 5.30
N ARG A 7 -8.71 0.23 6.13
CA ARG A 7 -9.74 1.23 6.36
C ARG A 7 -10.02 1.29 7.84
N GLU A 8 -9.84 2.46 8.43
CA GLU A 8 -10.04 2.68 9.85
C GLU A 8 -10.97 3.85 10.07
N SER A 9 -11.85 3.70 11.04
CA SER A 9 -12.66 4.78 11.55
C SER A 9 -12.24 5.04 12.98
N SER A 10 -11.90 6.28 13.29
CA SER A 10 -11.45 6.66 14.63
C SER A 10 -12.23 7.87 15.12
N GLY A 11 -12.37 7.98 16.43
CA GLY A 11 -13.07 9.07 17.07
C GLY A 11 -14.33 8.63 17.77
N GLU A 12 -14.80 9.47 18.68
CA GLU A 12 -16.00 9.22 19.47
C GLU A 12 -17.13 10.15 19.01
N ASN A 13 -18.34 9.59 18.94
CA ASN A 13 -19.55 10.32 18.62
C ASN A 13 -19.49 10.93 17.20
N ASP A 14 -19.80 12.22 17.10
CA ASP A 14 -19.88 12.91 15.81
C ASP A 14 -18.52 13.34 15.26
N LYS A 15 -17.45 12.98 15.95
CA LYS A 15 -16.08 13.37 15.59
C LYS A 15 -15.27 12.25 14.96
N LYS A 16 -15.94 11.35 14.26
CA LYS A 16 -15.25 10.24 13.64
C LYS A 16 -14.48 10.69 12.41
N GLY A 17 -13.18 10.38 12.42
CA GLY A 17 -12.37 10.47 11.22
C GLY A 17 -12.24 9.13 10.57
N ASP A 18 -12.14 9.12 9.27
CA ASP A 18 -11.88 7.91 8.48
C ASP A 18 -10.49 8.01 7.87
N ARG A 19 -9.81 6.90 7.84
CA ARG A 19 -8.52 6.77 7.16
C ARG A 19 -8.53 5.49 6.33
N TRP A 20 -8.06 5.61 5.12
CA TRP A 20 -7.82 4.40 4.32
C TRP A 20 -6.51 4.53 3.56
N VAL A 21 -5.92 3.38 3.29
CA VAL A 21 -4.66 3.27 2.57
C VAL A 21 -4.87 2.37 1.37
N ASP A 22 -4.47 2.84 0.21
CA ASP A 22 -4.62 2.11 -1.04
C ASP A 22 -3.26 1.86 -1.68
N LEU A 23 -3.12 0.68 -2.25
CA LEU A 23 -1.97 0.32 -3.06
C LEU A 23 -2.41 0.27 -4.52
N TYR A 24 -1.65 0.93 -5.37
CA TYR A 24 -1.90 0.94 -6.80
C TYR A 24 -0.61 0.64 -7.55
N VAL A 25 -0.72 -0.24 -8.55
CA VAL A 25 0.38 -0.49 -9.49
C VAL A 25 -0.16 -0.22 -10.89
N GLY A 26 0.45 0.72 -11.58
CA GLY A 26 0.01 1.15 -12.89
C GLY A 26 0.37 0.16 -14.00
N ALA A 27 -0.27 0.33 -15.15
CA ALA A 27 0.01 -0.48 -16.31
C ALA A 27 1.45 -0.32 -16.80
N ASP A 28 2.08 0.82 -16.49
CA ASP A 28 3.47 1.09 -16.83
C ASP A 28 4.46 0.44 -15.85
N GLY A 29 3.97 -0.17 -14.77
CA GLY A 29 4.81 -0.79 -13.77
C GLY A 29 5.20 0.12 -12.60
N SER A 30 4.72 1.36 -12.58
CA SER A 30 4.94 2.24 -11.43
C SER A 30 4.08 1.82 -10.26
N ALA A 31 4.50 2.18 -9.05
CA ALA A 31 3.77 1.83 -7.84
C ALA A 31 3.43 3.08 -7.03
N ARG A 32 2.32 3.03 -6.33
CA ARG A 32 1.89 4.14 -5.48
C ARG A 32 1.18 3.63 -4.25
N LEU A 33 1.52 4.20 -3.10
CA LEU A 33 0.73 4.07 -1.88
C LEU A 33 0.08 5.41 -1.60
N SER A 34 -1.19 5.37 -1.29
CA SER A 34 -1.96 6.57 -1.01
C SER A 34 -2.64 6.42 0.33
N ARG A 35 -2.65 7.52 1.10
CA ARG A 35 -3.39 7.59 2.35
C ARG A 35 -4.39 8.73 2.24
N HIS A 36 -5.62 8.45 2.61
CA HIS A 36 -6.69 9.44 2.68
C HIS A 36 -7.15 9.57 4.11
N ASP A 37 -7.16 10.78 4.60
CA ASP A 37 -7.68 11.12 5.92
C ASP A 37 -8.87 12.04 5.74
N LEU A 38 -10.03 11.61 6.21
CA LEU A 38 -11.24 12.40 6.20
C LEU A 38 -11.60 12.70 7.65
N ARG A 39 -11.64 13.99 7.99
CA ARG A 39 -12.03 14.43 9.31
C ARG A 39 -13.21 15.35 9.19
N PRO A 40 -14.28 15.13 9.96
CA PRO A 40 -15.39 16.06 9.97
C PRO A 40 -14.91 17.40 10.52
N SER A 41 -15.26 18.48 9.82
CA SER A 41 -14.94 19.81 10.27
C SER A 41 -15.79 20.15 11.48
N LEU A 42 -15.17 20.70 12.52
CA LEU A 42 -15.86 21.22 13.68
C LEU A 42 -16.34 22.65 13.46
N LYS A 43 -16.00 23.25 12.34
CA LYS A 43 -16.36 24.61 12.03
C LYS A 43 -17.53 24.62 11.07
N GLU A 44 -18.38 25.61 11.23
CA GLU A 44 -19.52 25.81 10.34
C GLU A 44 -19.12 26.13 8.90
N SER A 45 -17.89 26.51 8.67
CA SER A 45 -17.35 26.56 7.32
C SER A 45 -17.19 25.13 6.83
N SER A 46 -17.89 24.80 5.82
CA SER A 46 -18.08 23.47 5.27
C SER A 46 -16.85 22.82 4.65
N ASP A 47 -15.66 23.26 5.00
CA ASP A 47 -14.46 22.65 4.50
C ASP A 47 -14.12 21.43 5.35
N ASP A 48 -14.50 20.28 4.87
CA ASP A 48 -14.07 19.04 5.44
C ASP A 48 -12.54 18.99 5.34
N GLU A 49 -11.89 18.65 6.42
CA GLU A 49 -10.44 18.52 6.42
C GLU A 49 -10.04 17.21 5.76
N ASP A 50 -10.07 17.21 4.42
CA ASP A 50 -9.59 16.11 3.65
C ASP A 50 -8.10 16.28 3.43
N SER A 51 -7.36 15.23 3.75
CA SER A 51 -5.93 15.20 3.47
C SER A 51 -5.62 13.96 2.65
N GLU A 52 -4.89 14.15 1.57
CA GLU A 52 -4.44 13.06 0.72
C GLU A 52 -2.92 13.08 0.65
N TYR A 53 -2.33 11.93 0.82
CA TYR A 53 -0.87 11.75 0.74
C TYR A 53 -0.57 10.63 -0.22
N HIS A 54 0.28 10.91 -1.18
CA HIS A 54 0.68 9.93 -2.19
C HIS A 54 2.18 9.78 -2.21
N VAL A 55 2.65 8.54 -2.18
CA VAL A 55 4.05 8.24 -2.40
C VAL A 55 4.14 7.43 -3.68
N ASN A 56 4.80 7.98 -4.68
CA ASN A 56 4.92 7.38 -5.99
C ASN A 56 6.32 6.86 -6.21
N VAL A 57 6.41 5.63 -6.72
CA VAL A 57 7.67 5.02 -7.09
C VAL A 57 7.67 4.90 -8.63
N PRO A 58 8.52 5.66 -9.32
CA PRO A 58 8.58 5.57 -10.78
C PRO A 58 9.08 4.22 -11.24
N VAL A 59 8.77 3.86 -12.46
CA VAL A 59 9.13 2.55 -13.04
C VAL A 59 10.61 2.24 -12.84
N ALA A 60 11.49 3.21 -13.07
CA ALA A 60 12.93 2.99 -12.96
C ALA A 60 13.38 2.62 -11.55
N ALA A 61 12.59 2.98 -10.52
CA ALA A 61 12.93 2.69 -9.13
C ALA A 61 12.26 1.40 -8.61
N VAL A 62 11.33 0.84 -9.36
CA VAL A 62 10.61 -0.37 -8.94
C VAL A 62 11.54 -1.56 -8.72
N PRO A 63 12.56 -1.81 -9.55
CA PRO A 63 13.49 -2.92 -9.28
C PRO A 63 14.16 -2.82 -7.92
N LYS A 64 14.55 -1.60 -7.51
CA LYS A 64 15.14 -1.38 -6.20
C LYS A 64 14.13 -1.65 -5.10
N LEU A 65 12.89 -1.20 -5.29
CA LEU A 65 11.81 -1.45 -4.35
C LEU A 65 11.58 -2.95 -4.15
N VAL A 66 11.52 -3.69 -5.25
CA VAL A 66 11.35 -5.15 -5.20
C VAL A 66 12.49 -5.81 -4.44
N PHE A 67 13.72 -5.40 -4.73
CA PHE A 67 14.90 -5.93 -4.05
C PHE A 67 14.80 -5.73 -2.54
N VAL A 68 14.46 -4.52 -2.11
CA VAL A 68 14.38 -4.19 -0.69
C VAL A 68 13.25 -4.95 0.00
N LEU A 69 12.08 -5.03 -0.64
CA LEU A 69 10.95 -5.76 -0.06
C LEU A 69 11.25 -7.24 0.10
N LEU A 70 11.87 -7.85 -0.90
CA LEU A 70 12.22 -9.26 -0.83
C LEU A 70 13.31 -9.50 0.22
N ARG A 71 14.27 -8.59 0.32
CA ARG A 71 15.28 -8.66 1.35
C ARG A 71 14.65 -8.65 2.74
N GLU A 72 13.74 -7.70 3.00
CA GLU A 72 13.08 -7.61 4.29
C GLU A 72 12.26 -8.86 4.62
N LYS A 73 11.66 -9.44 3.61
CA LYS A 73 10.82 -10.62 3.81
C LYS A 73 11.64 -11.87 4.08
N TYR A 74 12.79 -12.02 3.44
CA TYR A 74 13.52 -13.29 3.44
C TYR A 74 14.90 -13.25 4.09
N LEU A 75 15.34 -12.12 4.58
CA LEU A 75 16.65 -12.02 5.22
C LEU A 75 16.76 -13.01 6.40
N GLY A 76 17.81 -13.80 6.40
CA GLY A 76 18.05 -14.77 7.46
C GLY A 76 17.23 -16.06 7.36
N ARG A 77 16.49 -16.26 6.29
CA ARG A 77 15.65 -17.44 6.11
C ARG A 77 16.30 -18.43 5.14
N SER A 78 16.69 -19.57 5.67
CA SER A 78 17.36 -20.61 4.87
C SER A 78 16.43 -21.26 3.86
N ASP A 79 15.12 -21.19 4.08
CA ASP A 79 14.10 -21.73 3.20
C ASP A 79 13.51 -20.68 2.24
N ALA A 80 14.21 -19.56 2.08
CA ALA A 80 13.70 -18.41 1.32
C ALA A 80 13.36 -18.78 -0.14
N VAL A 81 14.17 -19.58 -0.80
CA VAL A 81 13.93 -19.93 -2.20
C VAL A 81 12.61 -20.70 -2.36
N GLN A 82 12.40 -21.68 -1.52
CA GLN A 82 11.18 -22.48 -1.56
C GLN A 82 9.96 -21.63 -1.19
N GLU A 83 10.06 -20.83 -0.16
CA GLU A 83 8.97 -19.95 0.25
C GLU A 83 8.61 -18.93 -0.82
N PHE A 84 9.62 -18.36 -1.47
CA PHE A 84 9.40 -17.42 -2.55
C PHE A 84 8.68 -18.07 -3.73
N ARG A 85 9.09 -19.27 -4.10
CA ARG A 85 8.42 -20.01 -5.16
C ARG A 85 6.96 -20.29 -4.82
N GLU A 86 6.71 -20.77 -3.62
CA GLU A 86 5.34 -21.03 -3.17
C GLU A 86 4.50 -19.77 -3.14
N PHE A 87 5.08 -18.67 -2.70
CA PHE A 87 4.41 -17.37 -2.69
C PHE A 87 4.00 -16.95 -4.11
N CYS A 88 4.93 -17.04 -5.06
CA CYS A 88 4.64 -16.66 -6.44
C CYS A 88 3.56 -17.56 -7.06
N GLU A 89 3.62 -18.86 -6.81
CA GLU A 89 2.62 -19.79 -7.32
C GLU A 89 1.24 -19.48 -6.75
N LYS A 90 1.17 -19.23 -5.45
CA LYS A 90 -0.09 -18.89 -4.79
C LYS A 90 -0.70 -17.62 -5.33
N GLU A 91 0.11 -16.63 -5.62
CA GLU A 91 -0.35 -15.33 -6.11
C GLU A 91 -0.48 -15.28 -7.63
N GLY A 92 -0.23 -16.37 -8.32
CA GLY A 92 -0.34 -16.39 -9.78
C GLY A 92 0.73 -15.58 -10.49
N ILE A 93 1.89 -15.44 -9.86
CA ILE A 93 3.01 -14.69 -10.43
C ILE A 93 3.84 -15.67 -11.27
N GLU A 94 4.06 -15.32 -12.53
CA GLU A 94 4.88 -16.14 -13.43
C GLU A 94 6.30 -16.21 -12.89
N LEU A 95 6.84 -17.43 -12.84
CA LEU A 95 8.20 -17.65 -12.40
C LEU A 95 8.84 -18.78 -13.20
N TRP A 96 10.17 -18.81 -13.15
CA TRP A 96 10.98 -19.81 -13.88
C TRP A 96 11.93 -20.47 -12.87
N TRP A 97 12.04 -21.78 -12.94
CA TRP A 97 12.94 -22.52 -12.06
C TRP A 97 13.34 -23.87 -12.64
#